data_404e6acc7c806d3f25c1ccb191f01d87
#
_entry.id   404e6acc7c806d3f25c1ccb191f01d87
#
_cell.length_a   1.000
_cell.length_b   1.000
_cell.length_c   1.000
_cell.angle_alpha   90.00
_cell.angle_beta   90.00
_cell.angle_gamma   90.00
#
_symmetry.space_group_name_H-M   'P 1'
#
loop_
_entity.id
_entity.type
_entity.pdbx_description
1 polymer ?
#
loop_
_entity_poly.entity_id
_entity_poly.type
_entity_poly.pdbx_seq_one_letter_code
_entity_poly.pdbx_strand_id
1 'polypeptide(L)'
;MNFSTNYIFYPDNRALEHAIANSIVMLSEELAAAAAPDNTVTVADNFLHTRGNYEQHRFSSSILEPAREALEASLTGTSISGALVLNKSRDQDPLAWAEVQNSLGNILAALGQQQRDVELYEKAIQCFNNALEEVSQEKSPLEWAATQYNLGTASQALGRLLDDTKPLKIAVDAYTSALLVWSRDKSPEDWMYTMLQLGATFHTYGKLLKGNRTFQKSVVAYKNALAELDADNYAFELTAAHNNRAAVLHHLGESEENPDRLEEAIRAYETALTVCMEQQLPFHLAVIVRVNKATAQNVLAELTNDAVLAEEVADEFELILECFPHALQPLCVKHCEEQRKKAQSLVRGQKALSDS
;
A
#
# COMPACT_ATOMS: atom_id res chain seq x y z
N MET A 1 -4.37 -6.19 -25.24
CA MET A 1 -3.75 -5.40 -24.16
C MET A 1 -2.63 -6.24 -23.60
N ASN A 2 -1.40 -5.92 -23.96
CA ASN A 2 -0.23 -6.66 -23.46
C ASN A 2 0.14 -6.07 -22.11
N PHE A 3 -0.33 -6.70 -21.02
CA PHE A 3 0.22 -6.47 -19.70
C PHE A 3 1.39 -7.42 -19.51
N SER A 4 2.57 -7.04 -20.00
CA SER A 4 3.81 -7.69 -19.57
C SER A 4 4.22 -7.11 -18.22
N THR A 5 3.55 -7.51 -17.16
CA THR A 5 4.07 -7.30 -15.82
C THR A 5 4.88 -8.53 -15.46
N ASN A 6 6.17 -8.47 -15.68
CA ASN A 6 7.10 -9.56 -15.41
C ASN A 6 7.44 -9.73 -13.92
N TYR A 7 6.73 -9.02 -13.02
CA TYR A 7 6.95 -9.10 -11.57
C TYR A 7 5.64 -8.96 -10.79
N ILE A 8 5.62 -9.49 -9.58
CA ILE A 8 4.50 -9.37 -8.65
C ILE A 8 4.78 -8.18 -7.73
N PHE A 9 3.95 -7.15 -7.82
CA PHE A 9 3.98 -6.00 -6.94
C PHE A 9 3.17 -6.25 -5.67
N TYR A 10 3.75 -5.96 -4.52
CA TYR A 10 3.08 -6.07 -3.23
C TYR A 10 2.56 -4.70 -2.80
N PRO A 11 1.27 -4.43 -2.91
CA PRO A 11 0.72 -3.15 -2.47
C PRO A 11 0.67 -3.12 -0.93
N ASP A 12 1.22 -2.07 -0.34
CA ASP A 12 1.01 -1.82 1.07
C ASP A 12 -0.38 -1.20 1.29
N ASN A 13 -1.27 -1.96 1.89
CA ASN A 13 -2.63 -1.51 2.24
C ASN A 13 -2.76 -1.09 3.72
N ARG A 14 -1.66 -1.14 4.51
CA ARG A 14 -1.69 -0.92 5.95
C ARG A 14 -2.16 0.46 6.35
N ALA A 15 -1.80 1.49 5.57
CA ALA A 15 -2.24 2.85 5.88
C ALA A 15 -3.75 2.99 5.96
N LEU A 16 -4.48 2.37 5.02
CA LEU A 16 -5.93 2.37 5.02
C LEU A 16 -6.48 1.58 6.22
N GLU A 17 -5.91 0.42 6.48
CA GLU A 17 -6.27 -0.41 7.62
C GLU A 17 -6.03 0.30 8.96
N HIS A 18 -4.93 1.07 9.13
CA HIS A 18 -4.68 1.90 10.31
C HIS A 18 -5.73 2.99 10.51
N ALA A 19 -6.05 3.70 9.43
CA ALA A 19 -7.07 4.74 9.48
C ALA A 19 -8.44 4.18 9.91
N ILE A 20 -8.78 2.97 9.46
CA ILE A 20 -10.01 2.27 9.84
C ILE A 20 -9.99 1.85 11.30
N ALA A 21 -8.89 1.24 11.76
CA ALA A 21 -8.74 0.79 13.14
C ALA A 21 -8.97 1.95 14.11
N ASN A 22 -8.34 3.09 13.83
CA ASN A 22 -8.50 4.29 14.65
C ASN A 22 -9.95 4.81 14.65
N SER A 23 -10.62 4.80 13.50
CA SER A 23 -12.02 5.25 13.40
C SER A 23 -12.98 4.36 14.19
N ILE A 24 -12.75 3.04 14.24
CA ILE A 24 -13.59 2.10 14.98
C ILE A 24 -13.35 2.19 16.49
N VAL A 25 -12.11 2.36 16.93
CA VAL A 25 -11.80 2.56 18.36
C VAL A 25 -12.50 3.81 18.88
N MET A 26 -12.42 4.94 18.16
CA MET A 26 -13.14 6.17 18.51
C MET A 26 -14.65 5.94 18.60
N LEU A 27 -15.23 5.24 17.63
CA LEU A 27 -16.67 4.97 17.62
C LEU A 27 -17.11 4.07 18.77
N SER A 28 -16.32 3.05 19.10
CA SER A 28 -16.64 2.16 20.23
C SER A 28 -16.51 2.88 21.58
N GLU A 29 -15.58 3.81 21.74
CA GLU A 29 -15.43 4.67 22.91
C GLU A 29 -16.57 5.68 23.03
N GLU A 30 -17.00 6.31 21.92
CA GLU A 30 -18.15 7.21 21.87
C GLU A 30 -19.46 6.47 22.19
N LEU A 31 -19.66 5.27 21.66
CA LEU A 31 -20.83 4.45 21.96
C LEU A 31 -20.84 3.97 23.41
N ALA A 32 -19.68 3.63 23.98
CA ALA A 32 -19.55 3.27 25.40
C ALA A 32 -19.78 4.50 26.31
N ALA A 33 -19.29 5.68 25.92
CA ALA A 33 -19.51 6.93 26.65
C ALA A 33 -20.98 7.39 26.60
N ALA A 34 -21.65 7.21 25.46
CA ALA A 34 -23.09 7.52 25.30
C ALA A 34 -23.98 6.57 26.11
N ALA A 35 -23.51 5.36 26.41
CA ALA A 35 -24.20 4.40 27.30
C ALA A 35 -23.99 4.69 28.81
N ALA A 36 -23.04 5.57 29.18
CA ALA A 36 -22.73 5.92 30.55
C ALA A 36 -23.39 7.25 30.96
N PRO A 37 -24.23 7.31 31.99
CA PRO A 37 -25.06 8.49 32.25
C PRO A 37 -24.35 9.74 32.77
N ASP A 38 -23.03 9.74 33.01
CA ASP A 38 -22.36 10.85 33.71
C ASP A 38 -20.94 11.21 33.24
N ASN A 39 -20.49 10.87 32.02
CA ASN A 39 -19.15 11.22 31.58
C ASN A 39 -19.13 12.13 30.34
N THR A 40 -18.72 13.37 30.56
CA THR A 40 -18.18 14.23 29.49
C THR A 40 -16.83 13.67 29.05
N VAL A 41 -16.79 12.89 27.97
CA VAL A 41 -15.54 12.43 27.36
C VAL A 41 -15.06 13.47 26.36
N THR A 42 -13.88 14.01 26.63
CA THR A 42 -13.14 14.84 25.68
C THR A 42 -12.51 13.93 24.62
N VAL A 43 -13.08 13.92 23.44
CA VAL A 43 -12.71 13.05 22.30
C VAL A 43 -11.41 13.52 21.60
N ALA A 44 -10.81 14.62 22.04
CA ALA A 44 -9.81 15.35 21.24
C ALA A 44 -8.43 14.69 21.09
N ASP A 45 -8.03 13.74 21.97
CA ASP A 45 -6.61 13.37 22.05
C ASP A 45 -6.22 12.07 21.31
N ASN A 46 -7.15 11.29 20.76
CA ASN A 46 -6.85 9.97 20.20
C ASN A 46 -6.82 9.87 18.66
N PHE A 47 -7.08 10.95 17.96
CA PHE A 47 -7.23 10.93 16.50
C PHE A 47 -5.94 10.57 15.74
N LEU A 48 -4.78 10.87 16.30
CA LEU A 48 -3.50 10.80 15.62
C LEU A 48 -2.54 9.71 16.13
N HIS A 49 -2.74 9.18 17.33
CA HIS A 49 -1.67 8.47 18.01
C HIS A 49 -1.93 7.00 18.38
N THR A 50 -3.12 6.46 18.16
CA THR A 50 -3.36 5.03 18.44
C THR A 50 -3.06 4.18 17.22
N ARG A 51 -1.79 3.87 17.04
CA ARG A 51 -1.38 2.74 16.19
C ARG A 51 -1.67 1.45 16.96
N GLY A 52 -2.87 0.93 16.79
CA GLY A 52 -3.25 -0.35 17.37
C GLY A 52 -2.47 -1.50 16.76
N ASN A 53 -2.14 -2.51 17.57
CA ASN A 53 -1.55 -3.77 17.15
C ASN A 53 -2.36 -4.39 16.00
N TYR A 54 -1.79 -4.38 14.81
CA TYR A 54 -2.39 -4.65 13.51
C TYR A 54 -2.83 -6.08 13.28
N GLU A 55 -2.22 -7.02 13.94
CA GLU A 55 -2.39 -8.45 13.64
C GLU A 55 -3.76 -9.03 14.04
N GLN A 56 -4.58 -8.30 14.80
CA GLN A 56 -5.80 -8.84 15.39
C GLN A 56 -7.12 -8.38 14.76
N HIS A 57 -7.14 -7.40 13.86
CA HIS A 57 -8.41 -6.78 13.43
C HIS A 57 -8.61 -6.78 11.91
N ARG A 58 -8.97 -7.93 11.37
CA ARG A 58 -9.70 -7.97 10.09
C ARG A 58 -11.13 -7.50 10.36
N PHE A 59 -11.38 -6.21 10.18
CA PHE A 59 -12.73 -5.68 10.32
C PHE A 59 -13.64 -6.27 9.24
N SER A 60 -14.63 -7.03 9.66
CA SER A 60 -15.66 -7.54 8.77
C SER A 60 -16.65 -6.41 8.42
N SER A 61 -17.32 -6.52 7.27
CA SER A 61 -18.41 -5.62 6.91
C SER A 61 -19.49 -5.51 7.98
N SER A 62 -19.66 -6.55 8.80
CA SER A 62 -20.60 -6.57 9.94
C SER A 62 -20.25 -5.58 11.05
N ILE A 63 -19.00 -5.10 11.12
CA ILE A 63 -18.54 -4.06 12.06
C ILE A 63 -18.55 -2.70 11.37
N LEU A 64 -18.07 -2.64 10.12
CA LEU A 64 -17.91 -1.40 9.38
C LEU A 64 -19.26 -0.74 9.01
N GLU A 65 -20.26 -1.53 8.63
CA GLU A 65 -21.58 -1.00 8.24
C GLU A 65 -22.32 -0.31 9.42
N PRO A 66 -22.44 -0.90 10.62
CA PRO A 66 -22.98 -0.19 11.77
C PRO A 66 -22.19 1.06 12.16
N ALA A 67 -20.87 1.03 12.04
CA ALA A 67 -20.02 2.19 12.31
C ALA A 67 -20.28 3.33 11.31
N ARG A 68 -20.43 3.00 10.02
CA ARG A 68 -20.81 3.95 8.98
C ARG A 68 -22.17 4.60 9.29
N GLU A 69 -23.19 3.80 9.58
CA GLU A 69 -24.52 4.28 9.93
C GLU A 69 -24.51 5.23 11.12
N ALA A 70 -23.72 4.90 12.16
CA ALA A 70 -23.59 5.74 13.36
C ALA A 70 -22.95 7.10 13.05
N LEU A 71 -21.89 7.14 12.21
CA LEU A 71 -21.25 8.40 11.80
C LEU A 71 -22.15 9.23 10.91
N GLU A 72 -22.85 8.63 9.94
CA GLU A 72 -23.83 9.31 9.09
C GLU A 72 -24.97 9.93 9.94
N ALA A 73 -25.45 9.21 10.94
CA ALA A 73 -26.45 9.72 11.86
C ALA A 73 -25.93 10.87 12.73
N SER A 74 -24.65 10.82 13.15
CA SER A 74 -23.99 11.91 13.88
C SER A 74 -23.92 13.20 13.06
N LEU A 75 -23.70 13.10 11.75
CA LEU A 75 -23.66 14.26 10.85
C LEU A 75 -25.05 14.86 10.60
N THR A 76 -26.10 14.04 10.59
CA THR A 76 -27.48 14.45 10.28
C THR A 76 -28.31 14.73 11.50
N GLY A 77 -27.83 14.42 12.72
CA GLY A 77 -28.58 14.54 13.97
C GLY A 77 -29.74 13.56 14.07
N THR A 78 -29.74 12.47 13.28
CA THR A 78 -30.76 11.43 13.32
C THR A 78 -30.45 10.43 14.42
N SER A 79 -31.45 10.04 15.24
CA SER A 79 -31.30 9.00 16.26
C SER A 79 -31.25 7.63 15.61
N ILE A 80 -30.22 6.85 15.93
CA ILE A 80 -30.21 5.42 15.68
C ILE A 80 -30.87 4.74 16.89
N SER A 81 -31.65 3.69 16.64
CA SER A 81 -32.40 2.87 17.59
C SER A 81 -31.74 2.76 18.98
N GLY A 82 -32.09 3.67 19.90
CA GLY A 82 -31.72 3.63 21.32
C GLY A 82 -30.38 4.28 21.71
N ALA A 83 -29.60 4.84 20.78
CA ALA A 83 -28.37 5.55 21.08
C ALA A 83 -28.56 7.07 20.96
N LEU A 84 -28.00 7.81 21.94
CA LEU A 84 -27.91 9.27 21.86
C LEU A 84 -26.79 9.60 20.86
N VAL A 85 -27.15 9.95 19.64
CA VAL A 85 -26.18 10.41 18.64
C VAL A 85 -25.91 11.87 18.94
N LEU A 86 -24.66 12.18 19.24
CA LEU A 86 -24.21 13.57 19.39
C LEU A 86 -24.32 14.24 18.02
N ASN A 87 -25.20 15.24 17.95
CA ASN A 87 -25.34 16.05 16.73
C ASN A 87 -24.10 16.95 16.60
N LYS A 88 -23.16 16.53 15.77
CA LYS A 88 -21.96 17.32 15.43
C LYS A 88 -22.24 18.08 14.13
N SER A 89 -23.05 19.14 14.24
CA SER A 89 -23.30 19.98 13.07
C SER A 89 -22.10 20.88 12.79
N ARG A 90 -21.81 21.09 11.51
CA ARG A 90 -20.71 21.94 11.03
C ARG A 90 -20.74 23.34 11.63
N ASP A 91 -21.94 23.93 11.81
CA ASP A 91 -22.13 25.30 12.33
C ASP A 91 -21.81 25.42 13.82
N GLN A 92 -21.96 24.32 14.60
CA GLN A 92 -21.77 24.32 16.04
C GLN A 92 -20.31 23.99 16.44
N ASP A 93 -19.74 23.00 15.78
CA ASP A 93 -18.37 22.55 16.01
C ASP A 93 -17.73 22.06 14.69
N PRO A 94 -17.15 23.01 13.93
CA PRO A 94 -16.53 22.68 12.62
C PRO A 94 -15.43 21.63 12.70
N LEU A 95 -14.61 21.65 13.76
CA LEU A 95 -13.51 20.70 13.91
C LEU A 95 -14.03 19.30 14.25
N ALA A 96 -14.94 19.17 15.19
CA ALA A 96 -15.57 17.88 15.49
C ALA A 96 -16.35 17.32 14.29
N TRP A 97 -16.97 18.18 13.49
CA TRP A 97 -17.60 17.77 12.23
C TRP A 97 -16.56 17.25 11.24
N ALA A 98 -15.41 17.91 11.09
CA ALA A 98 -14.32 17.48 10.23
C ALA A 98 -13.73 16.13 10.66
N GLU A 99 -13.61 15.88 11.97
CA GLU A 99 -13.20 14.59 12.52
C GLU A 99 -14.16 13.46 12.13
N VAL A 100 -15.47 13.71 12.26
CA VAL A 100 -16.50 12.75 11.83
C VAL A 100 -16.44 12.49 10.33
N GLN A 101 -16.25 13.53 9.52
CA GLN A 101 -16.07 13.40 8.07
C GLN A 101 -14.83 12.55 7.74
N ASN A 102 -13.70 12.82 8.39
CA ASN A 102 -12.47 12.03 8.17
C ASN A 102 -12.67 10.57 8.60
N SER A 103 -13.32 10.31 9.73
CA SER A 103 -13.61 8.96 10.21
C SER A 103 -14.57 8.19 9.28
N LEU A 104 -15.62 8.86 8.80
CA LEU A 104 -16.54 8.30 7.81
C LEU A 104 -15.82 7.99 6.49
N GLY A 105 -14.93 8.88 6.05
CA GLY A 105 -14.10 8.66 4.87
C GLY A 105 -13.25 7.40 4.98
N ASN A 106 -12.64 7.16 6.14
CA ASN A 106 -11.84 5.96 6.40
C ASN A 106 -12.68 4.68 6.34
N ILE A 107 -13.88 4.68 6.94
CA ILE A 107 -14.78 3.52 6.90
C ILE A 107 -15.28 3.25 5.48
N LEU A 108 -15.66 4.28 4.74
CA LEU A 108 -16.10 4.15 3.35
C LEU A 108 -14.98 3.62 2.45
N ALA A 109 -13.74 4.09 2.63
CA ALA A 109 -12.58 3.60 1.89
C ALA A 109 -12.30 2.11 2.17
N ALA A 110 -12.48 1.68 3.43
CA ALA A 110 -12.33 0.28 3.81
C ALA A 110 -13.41 -0.62 3.19
N LEU A 111 -14.66 -0.20 3.25
CA LEU A 111 -15.75 -0.90 2.58
C LEU A 111 -15.52 -0.94 1.07
N GLY A 112 -15.06 0.18 0.48
CA GLY A 112 -14.68 0.25 -0.93
C GLY A 112 -13.59 -0.75 -1.31
N GLN A 113 -12.61 -0.96 -0.43
CA GLN A 113 -11.56 -1.96 -0.63
C GLN A 113 -12.11 -3.39 -0.56
N GLN A 114 -12.92 -3.69 0.46
CA GLN A 114 -13.48 -5.04 0.65
C GLN A 114 -14.44 -5.43 -0.49
N GLN A 115 -15.28 -4.49 -0.90
CA GLN A 115 -16.30 -4.70 -1.92
C GLN A 115 -15.81 -4.42 -3.35
N ARG A 116 -14.61 -3.83 -3.50
CA ARG A 116 -14.08 -3.31 -4.76
C ARG A 116 -15.04 -2.31 -5.41
N ASP A 117 -15.63 -1.44 -4.60
CA ASP A 117 -16.69 -0.52 -4.99
C ASP A 117 -16.14 0.90 -5.20
N VAL A 118 -16.27 1.37 -6.44
CA VAL A 118 -15.83 2.70 -6.89
C VAL A 118 -16.59 3.81 -6.18
N GLU A 119 -17.91 3.65 -6.01
CA GLU A 119 -18.78 4.67 -5.41
C GLU A 119 -18.44 4.92 -3.94
N LEU A 120 -18.07 3.86 -3.21
CA LEU A 120 -17.61 3.97 -1.82
C LEU A 120 -16.31 4.74 -1.71
N TYR A 121 -15.36 4.53 -2.62
CA TYR A 121 -14.14 5.33 -2.67
C TYR A 121 -14.39 6.80 -3.02
N GLU A 122 -15.30 7.08 -3.97
CA GLU A 122 -15.67 8.45 -4.32
C GLU A 122 -16.32 9.18 -3.14
N LYS A 123 -17.20 8.51 -2.39
CA LYS A 123 -17.78 9.02 -1.15
C LYS A 123 -16.71 9.27 -0.07
N ALA A 124 -15.76 8.36 0.08
CA ALA A 124 -14.63 8.54 1.00
C ALA A 124 -13.81 9.80 0.67
N ILE A 125 -13.45 9.97 -0.61
CA ILE A 125 -12.74 11.15 -1.09
C ILE A 125 -13.54 12.43 -0.83
N GLN A 126 -14.86 12.40 -1.04
CA GLN A 126 -15.73 13.54 -0.73
C GLN A 126 -15.71 13.87 0.77
N CYS A 127 -15.77 12.87 1.65
CA CYS A 127 -15.68 13.09 3.10
C CYS A 127 -14.36 13.72 3.49
N PHE A 128 -13.22 13.26 2.95
CA PHE A 128 -11.92 13.88 3.23
C PHE A 128 -11.84 15.32 2.72
N ASN A 129 -12.37 15.60 1.54
CA ASN A 129 -12.44 16.97 1.02
C ASN A 129 -13.32 17.88 1.91
N ASN A 130 -14.44 17.37 2.41
CA ASN A 130 -15.31 18.08 3.33
C ASN A 130 -14.54 18.41 4.64
N ALA A 131 -13.79 17.45 5.20
CA ALA A 131 -12.99 17.67 6.38
C ALA A 131 -11.91 18.75 6.14
N LEU A 132 -11.26 18.74 4.97
CA LEU A 132 -10.23 19.72 4.58
C LEU A 132 -10.76 21.14 4.38
N GLU A 133 -12.07 21.34 4.32
CA GLU A 133 -12.65 22.70 4.34
C GLU A 133 -12.55 23.35 5.73
N GLU A 134 -12.51 22.56 6.80
CA GLU A 134 -12.48 23.04 8.18
C GLU A 134 -11.09 22.96 8.83
N VAL A 135 -10.28 21.95 8.46
CA VAL A 135 -8.92 21.80 8.94
C VAL A 135 -7.93 22.43 7.97
N SER A 136 -6.90 23.10 8.47
CA SER A 136 -5.89 23.74 7.64
C SER A 136 -4.48 23.53 8.19
N GLN A 137 -3.48 23.61 7.32
CA GLN A 137 -2.07 23.49 7.70
C GLN A 137 -1.66 24.51 8.78
N GLU A 138 -2.31 25.67 8.82
CA GLU A 138 -1.97 26.75 9.76
C GLU A 138 -2.60 26.57 11.13
N LYS A 139 -3.87 26.11 11.18
CA LYS A 139 -4.68 26.06 12.42
C LYS A 139 -4.64 24.70 13.10
N SER A 140 -4.62 23.64 12.31
CA SER A 140 -4.67 22.24 12.75
C SER A 140 -3.76 21.38 11.88
N PRO A 141 -2.42 21.61 11.94
CA PRO A 141 -1.48 21.00 11.00
C PRO A 141 -1.48 19.48 11.02
N LEU A 142 -1.63 18.85 12.18
CA LEU A 142 -1.57 17.40 12.30
C LEU A 142 -2.83 16.74 11.72
N GLU A 143 -4.00 17.27 12.06
CA GLU A 143 -5.30 16.82 11.53
C GLU A 143 -5.37 17.02 10.01
N TRP A 144 -4.86 18.16 9.55
CA TRP A 144 -4.78 18.46 8.12
C TRP A 144 -3.87 17.45 7.38
N ALA A 145 -2.67 17.19 7.93
CA ALA A 145 -1.74 16.23 7.33
C ALA A 145 -2.32 14.81 7.33
N ALA A 146 -2.95 14.37 8.43
CA ALA A 146 -3.60 13.07 8.51
C ALA A 146 -4.75 12.95 7.49
N THR A 147 -5.57 13.99 7.34
CA THR A 147 -6.67 14.00 6.36
C THR A 147 -6.12 14.00 4.92
N GLN A 148 -5.05 14.74 4.64
CA GLN A 148 -4.36 14.68 3.35
C GLN A 148 -3.82 13.28 3.06
N TYR A 149 -3.20 12.62 4.03
CA TYR A 149 -2.72 11.25 3.89
C TYR A 149 -3.85 10.27 3.59
N ASN A 150 -4.98 10.37 4.30
CA ASN A 150 -6.15 9.52 4.09
C ASN A 150 -6.79 9.75 2.70
N LEU A 151 -6.89 11.02 2.27
CA LEU A 151 -7.30 11.38 0.90
C LEU A 151 -6.37 10.74 -0.13
N GLY A 152 -5.06 10.80 0.11
CA GLY A 152 -4.06 10.15 -0.74
C GLY A 152 -4.29 8.66 -0.86
N THR A 153 -4.53 7.98 0.26
CA THR A 153 -4.73 6.52 0.32
C THR A 153 -6.00 6.08 -0.41
N ALA A 154 -7.13 6.75 -0.19
CA ALA A 154 -8.37 6.45 -0.90
C ALA A 154 -8.26 6.71 -2.41
N SER A 155 -7.62 7.83 -2.78
CA SER A 155 -7.41 8.20 -4.19
C SER A 155 -6.44 7.23 -4.89
N GLN A 156 -5.40 6.77 -4.22
CA GLN A 156 -4.49 5.73 -4.74
C GLN A 156 -5.23 4.42 -4.99
N ALA A 157 -6.07 3.99 -4.03
CA ALA A 157 -6.85 2.76 -4.16
C ALA A 157 -7.84 2.86 -5.32
N LEU A 158 -8.54 3.98 -5.44
CA LEU A 158 -9.46 4.26 -6.56
C LEU A 158 -8.72 4.26 -7.91
N GLY A 159 -7.57 4.94 -7.99
CA GLY A 159 -6.79 5.00 -9.22
C GLY A 159 -6.26 3.64 -9.67
N ARG A 160 -5.94 2.77 -8.72
CA ARG A 160 -5.56 1.36 -9.00
C ARG A 160 -6.75 0.51 -9.44
N LEU A 161 -7.93 0.72 -8.84
CA LEU A 161 -9.14 -0.02 -9.18
C LEU A 161 -9.62 0.32 -10.59
N LEU A 162 -9.50 1.59 -11.00
CA LEU A 162 -9.95 2.09 -12.30
C LEU A 162 -8.88 2.05 -13.40
N ASP A 163 -7.61 1.77 -13.07
CA ASP A 163 -6.46 2.02 -13.95
C ASP A 163 -6.46 3.46 -14.51
N ASP A 164 -6.81 4.44 -13.64
CA ASP A 164 -6.91 5.86 -14.01
C ASP A 164 -5.83 6.70 -13.35
N THR A 165 -5.20 7.54 -14.15
CA THR A 165 -4.14 8.45 -13.73
C THR A 165 -4.64 9.63 -12.90
N LYS A 166 -5.91 10.03 -13.02
CA LYS A 166 -6.45 11.20 -12.32
C LYS A 166 -6.50 11.01 -10.80
N PRO A 167 -7.09 9.93 -10.26
CA PRO A 167 -7.04 9.70 -8.81
C PRO A 167 -5.60 9.49 -8.31
N LEU A 168 -4.71 8.84 -9.09
CA LEU A 168 -3.32 8.68 -8.71
C LEU A 168 -2.57 10.02 -8.61
N LYS A 169 -2.91 10.99 -9.46
CA LYS A 169 -2.37 12.34 -9.33
C LYS A 169 -2.84 13.02 -8.05
N ILE A 170 -4.14 12.91 -7.72
CA ILE A 170 -4.70 13.41 -6.45
C ILE A 170 -3.95 12.77 -5.28
N ALA A 171 -3.69 11.47 -5.32
CA ALA A 171 -2.93 10.78 -4.27
C ALA A 171 -1.52 11.34 -4.10
N VAL A 172 -0.77 11.55 -5.18
CA VAL A 172 0.56 12.16 -5.14
C VAL A 172 0.52 13.56 -4.53
N ASP A 173 -0.43 14.39 -4.96
CA ASP A 173 -0.58 15.76 -4.48
C ASP A 173 -0.93 15.78 -2.99
N ALA A 174 -1.83 14.91 -2.54
CA ALA A 174 -2.26 14.77 -1.15
C ALA A 174 -1.13 14.28 -0.23
N TYR A 175 -0.41 13.22 -0.60
CA TYR A 175 0.76 12.76 0.18
C TYR A 175 1.86 13.81 0.23
N THR A 176 2.10 14.53 -0.87
CA THR A 176 3.08 15.61 -0.89
C THR A 176 2.65 16.75 0.04
N SER A 177 1.35 17.03 0.14
CA SER A 177 0.79 17.99 1.09
C SER A 177 1.01 17.53 2.53
N ALA A 178 0.75 16.29 2.88
CA ALA A 178 0.99 15.75 4.22
C ALA A 178 2.47 15.91 4.64
N LEU A 179 3.42 15.72 3.73
CA LEU A 179 4.85 15.91 3.97
C LEU A 179 5.28 17.36 4.23
N LEU A 180 4.42 18.35 4.03
CA LEU A 180 4.69 19.72 4.45
C LEU A 180 4.64 19.88 5.98
N VAL A 181 3.95 18.95 6.66
CA VAL A 181 3.83 18.91 8.12
C VAL A 181 4.65 17.77 8.69
N TRP A 182 4.47 16.56 8.15
CA TRP A 182 5.21 15.37 8.56
C TRP A 182 6.60 15.39 7.94
N SER A 183 7.57 15.71 8.74
CA SER A 183 8.98 15.72 8.32
C SER A 183 9.74 14.59 9.00
N ARG A 184 10.85 14.19 8.40
CA ARG A 184 11.73 13.15 8.93
C ARG A 184 12.15 13.41 10.38
N ASP A 185 12.37 14.68 10.74
CA ASP A 185 12.85 15.06 12.07
C ASP A 185 11.75 15.16 13.12
N LYS A 186 10.49 15.51 12.70
CA LYS A 186 9.39 15.79 13.63
C LYS A 186 8.41 14.62 13.75
N SER A 187 8.18 13.91 12.68
CA SER A 187 7.25 12.78 12.59
C SER A 187 7.86 11.70 11.72
N PRO A 188 8.99 11.08 12.12
CA PRO A 188 9.75 10.17 11.27
C PRO A 188 8.93 9.01 10.75
N GLU A 189 8.04 8.49 11.56
CA GLU A 189 7.21 7.35 11.23
C GLU A 189 6.10 7.73 10.23
N ASP A 190 5.38 8.85 10.43
CA ASP A 190 4.37 9.31 9.46
C ASP A 190 5.02 9.71 8.13
N TRP A 191 6.21 10.32 8.22
CA TRP A 191 7.01 10.64 7.04
C TRP A 191 7.42 9.37 6.30
N MET A 192 7.91 8.35 7.00
CA MET A 192 8.31 7.06 6.43
C MET A 192 7.14 6.37 5.73
N TYR A 193 5.98 6.23 6.40
CA TYR A 193 4.79 5.63 5.78
C TYR A 193 4.31 6.42 4.56
N THR A 194 4.38 7.76 4.63
CA THR A 194 4.01 8.59 3.46
C THR A 194 4.97 8.37 2.29
N MET A 195 6.27 8.19 2.55
CA MET A 195 7.24 7.82 1.51
C MET A 195 6.98 6.45 0.90
N LEU A 196 6.58 5.45 1.70
CA LEU A 196 6.18 4.13 1.19
C LEU A 196 4.98 4.25 0.25
N GLN A 197 3.95 5.00 0.64
CA GLN A 197 2.76 5.22 -0.18
C GLN A 197 3.06 6.00 -1.45
N LEU A 198 3.90 7.02 -1.38
CA LEU A 198 4.37 7.73 -2.58
C LEU A 198 5.14 6.81 -3.52
N GLY A 199 5.99 5.94 -2.98
CA GLY A 199 6.70 4.92 -3.76
C GLY A 199 5.73 4.03 -4.55
N ALA A 200 4.72 3.49 -3.86
CA ALA A 200 3.69 2.64 -4.46
C ALA A 200 2.83 3.40 -5.49
N THR A 201 2.46 4.64 -5.17
CA THR A 201 1.67 5.49 -6.08
C THR A 201 2.45 5.83 -7.35
N PHE A 202 3.71 6.26 -7.23
CA PHE A 202 4.55 6.54 -8.39
C PHE A 202 4.81 5.30 -9.24
N HIS A 203 4.92 4.12 -8.65
CA HIS A 203 5.04 2.87 -9.41
C HIS A 203 3.80 2.64 -10.28
N THR A 204 2.61 2.64 -9.67
CA THR A 204 1.34 2.45 -10.41
C THR A 204 1.14 3.55 -11.46
N TYR A 205 1.39 4.80 -11.09
CA TYR A 205 1.27 5.95 -11.98
C TYR A 205 2.24 5.86 -13.16
N GLY A 206 3.49 5.44 -12.91
CA GLY A 206 4.50 5.22 -13.95
C GLY A 206 4.10 4.15 -14.96
N LYS A 207 3.48 3.06 -14.50
CA LYS A 207 2.95 1.99 -15.36
C LYS A 207 1.89 2.51 -16.32
N LEU A 208 0.98 3.35 -15.85
CA LEU A 208 -0.08 3.92 -16.69
C LEU A 208 0.45 4.98 -17.65
N LEU A 209 1.38 5.82 -17.21
CA LEU A 209 2.01 6.87 -18.04
C LEU A 209 3.06 6.32 -19.01
N LYS A 210 3.55 5.09 -18.79
CA LYS A 210 4.68 4.49 -19.53
C LYS A 210 5.93 5.38 -19.53
N GLY A 211 6.23 6.00 -18.37
CA GLY A 211 7.28 7.01 -18.25
C GLY A 211 8.31 6.72 -17.18
N ASN A 212 9.59 6.50 -17.57
CA ASN A 212 10.70 6.16 -16.67
C ASN A 212 10.93 7.20 -15.55
N ARG A 213 10.66 8.49 -15.83
CA ARG A 213 10.82 9.55 -14.81
C ARG A 213 9.95 9.33 -13.58
N THR A 214 8.74 8.80 -13.75
CA THR A 214 7.84 8.50 -12.63
C THR A 214 8.33 7.31 -11.84
N PHE A 215 8.86 6.28 -12.50
CA PHE A 215 9.50 5.15 -11.84
C PHE A 215 10.75 5.57 -11.04
N GLN A 216 11.56 6.49 -11.56
CA GLN A 216 12.70 7.02 -10.80
C GLN A 216 12.26 7.72 -9.50
N LYS A 217 11.15 8.47 -9.52
CA LYS A 217 10.56 9.05 -8.28
C LYS A 217 10.14 7.96 -7.29
N SER A 218 9.57 6.84 -7.78
CA SER A 218 9.22 5.70 -6.95
C SER A 218 10.46 5.09 -6.26
N VAL A 219 11.55 4.86 -7.01
CA VAL A 219 12.82 4.36 -6.44
C VAL A 219 13.33 5.27 -5.33
N VAL A 220 13.30 6.59 -5.56
CA VAL A 220 13.75 7.60 -4.57
C VAL A 220 12.86 7.58 -3.32
N ALA A 221 11.54 7.51 -3.48
CA ALA A 221 10.61 7.46 -2.35
C ALA A 221 10.86 6.23 -1.48
N TYR A 222 10.97 5.04 -2.07
CA TYR A 222 11.32 3.82 -1.33
C TYR A 222 12.70 3.89 -0.69
N LYS A 223 13.71 4.44 -1.37
CA LYS A 223 15.04 4.64 -0.79
C LYS A 223 14.99 5.51 0.46
N ASN A 224 14.17 6.57 0.43
CA ASN A 224 14.00 7.45 1.58
C ASN A 224 13.32 6.72 2.75
N ALA A 225 12.24 5.97 2.48
CA ALA A 225 11.57 5.19 3.51
C ALA A 225 12.48 4.12 4.14
N LEU A 226 13.25 3.41 3.31
CA LEU A 226 14.20 2.38 3.74
C LEU A 226 15.30 2.90 4.68
N ALA A 227 15.58 4.21 4.66
CA ALA A 227 16.56 4.82 5.55
C ALA A 227 16.07 4.94 7.01
N GLU A 228 14.75 4.79 7.23
CA GLU A 228 14.12 4.85 8.56
C GLU A 228 13.63 3.47 9.05
N LEU A 229 13.63 2.47 8.18
CA LEU A 229 13.16 1.12 8.50
C LEU A 229 14.28 0.26 9.09
N ASP A 230 14.02 -0.32 10.23
CA ASP A 230 14.87 -1.36 10.82
C ASP A 230 14.10 -2.70 10.90
N ALA A 231 14.84 -3.81 10.91
CA ALA A 231 14.26 -5.14 10.89
C ALA A 231 13.58 -5.55 12.20
N ASP A 232 14.00 -4.97 13.33
CA ASP A 232 13.48 -5.35 14.65
C ASP A 232 12.07 -4.82 14.88
N ASN A 233 11.78 -3.61 14.38
CA ASN A 233 10.50 -2.94 14.56
C ASN A 233 9.58 -3.02 13.33
N TYR A 234 10.17 -3.08 12.11
CA TYR A 234 9.45 -2.92 10.85
C TYR A 234 9.78 -4.00 9.81
N ALA A 235 9.97 -5.24 10.26
CA ALA A 235 10.42 -6.34 9.38
C ALA A 235 9.55 -6.52 8.12
N PHE A 236 8.24 -6.40 8.27
CA PHE A 236 7.31 -6.56 7.15
C PHE A 236 7.41 -5.38 6.18
N GLU A 237 7.40 -4.15 6.68
CA GLU A 237 7.53 -2.91 5.90
C GLU A 237 8.87 -2.87 5.18
N LEU A 238 9.94 -3.26 5.86
CA LEU A 238 11.29 -3.35 5.31
C LEU A 238 11.33 -4.35 4.13
N THR A 239 10.76 -5.54 4.33
CA THR A 239 10.64 -6.55 3.28
C THR A 239 9.82 -6.04 2.10
N ALA A 240 8.63 -5.48 2.37
CA ALA A 240 7.74 -4.94 1.33
C ALA A 240 8.40 -3.78 0.57
N ALA A 241 9.09 -2.87 1.27
CA ALA A 241 9.78 -1.74 0.65
C ALA A 241 10.93 -2.19 -0.25
N HIS A 242 11.76 -3.15 0.20
CA HIS A 242 12.82 -3.74 -0.63
C HIS A 242 12.26 -4.44 -1.86
N ASN A 243 11.23 -5.30 -1.68
CA ASN A 243 10.56 -5.99 -2.79
C ASN A 243 9.97 -4.99 -3.81
N ASN A 244 9.26 -3.97 -3.32
CA ASN A 244 8.59 -3.02 -4.21
C ASN A 244 9.59 -2.09 -4.91
N ARG A 245 10.67 -1.65 -4.23
CA ARG A 245 11.76 -0.92 -4.86
C ARG A 245 12.44 -1.77 -5.94
N ALA A 246 12.69 -3.05 -5.64
CA ALA A 246 13.26 -3.99 -6.58
C ALA A 246 12.36 -4.18 -7.82
N ALA A 247 11.04 -4.27 -7.64
CA ALA A 247 10.09 -4.37 -8.75
C ALA A 247 10.13 -3.14 -9.68
N VAL A 248 10.31 -1.94 -9.11
CA VAL A 248 10.49 -0.70 -9.92
C VAL A 248 11.82 -0.70 -10.66
N LEU A 249 12.91 -1.10 -10.00
CA LEU A 249 14.23 -1.22 -10.62
C LEU A 249 14.24 -2.26 -11.74
N HIS A 250 13.59 -3.41 -11.51
CA HIS A 250 13.41 -4.45 -12.51
C HIS A 250 12.70 -3.90 -13.75
N HIS A 251 11.56 -3.19 -13.56
CA HIS A 251 10.85 -2.57 -14.67
C HIS A 251 11.71 -1.54 -15.44
N LEU A 252 12.47 -0.72 -14.72
CA LEU A 252 13.42 0.22 -15.35
C LEU A 252 14.52 -0.51 -16.10
N GLY A 253 15.10 -1.58 -15.49
CA GLY A 253 16.14 -2.39 -16.11
C GLY A 253 15.67 -3.05 -17.40
N GLU A 254 14.45 -3.62 -17.40
CA GLU A 254 13.83 -4.21 -18.60
C GLU A 254 13.54 -3.15 -19.67
N SER A 255 12.92 -2.03 -19.29
CA SER A 255 12.52 -0.99 -20.25
C SER A 255 13.68 -0.18 -20.84
N GLU A 256 14.79 -0.05 -20.11
CA GLU A 256 16.01 0.63 -20.51
C GLU A 256 17.07 -0.33 -21.08
N GLU A 257 16.77 -1.63 -21.12
CA GLU A 257 17.74 -2.70 -21.48
C GLU A 257 19.04 -2.56 -20.68
N ASN A 258 18.92 -2.29 -19.37
CA ASN A 258 20.04 -1.95 -18.51
C ASN A 258 20.32 -3.06 -17.47
N PRO A 259 21.39 -3.88 -17.69
CA PRO A 259 21.75 -4.96 -16.76
C PRO A 259 22.08 -4.48 -15.35
N ASP A 260 22.72 -3.32 -15.17
CA ASP A 260 23.12 -2.81 -13.84
C ASP A 260 21.90 -2.56 -12.95
N ARG A 261 20.78 -2.09 -13.56
CA ARG A 261 19.52 -1.90 -12.82
C ARG A 261 18.86 -3.21 -12.44
N LEU A 262 18.95 -4.23 -13.31
CA LEU A 262 18.46 -5.57 -12.99
C LEU A 262 19.26 -6.22 -11.86
N GLU A 263 20.58 -6.04 -11.86
CA GLU A 263 21.43 -6.49 -10.76
C GLU A 263 21.09 -5.75 -9.44
N GLU A 264 20.83 -4.43 -9.50
CA GLU A 264 20.38 -3.68 -8.32
C GLU A 264 19.03 -4.20 -7.81
N ALA A 265 18.09 -4.53 -8.72
CA ALA A 265 16.82 -5.13 -8.36
C ALA A 265 17.00 -6.50 -7.68
N ILE A 266 17.85 -7.37 -8.24
CA ILE A 266 18.14 -8.69 -7.71
C ILE A 266 18.72 -8.57 -6.28
N ARG A 267 19.70 -7.69 -6.05
CA ARG A 267 20.24 -7.42 -4.72
C ARG A 267 19.19 -6.94 -3.73
N ALA A 268 18.25 -6.09 -4.16
CA ALA A 268 17.17 -5.63 -3.29
C ALA A 268 16.17 -6.75 -2.96
N TYR A 269 15.86 -7.65 -3.90
CA TYR A 269 15.08 -8.86 -3.62
C TYR A 269 15.80 -9.81 -2.65
N GLU A 270 17.11 -9.96 -2.78
CA GLU A 270 17.93 -10.77 -1.86
C GLU A 270 17.88 -10.21 -0.44
N THR A 271 17.97 -8.89 -0.30
CA THR A 271 17.81 -8.24 1.01
C THR A 271 16.42 -8.50 1.59
N ALA A 272 15.36 -8.39 0.78
CA ALA A 272 14.00 -8.72 1.22
C ALA A 272 13.86 -10.18 1.68
N LEU A 273 14.47 -11.13 0.95
CA LEU A 273 14.49 -12.55 1.33
C LEU A 273 15.22 -12.80 2.64
N THR A 274 16.38 -12.16 2.83
CA THR A 274 17.16 -12.25 4.07
C THR A 274 16.32 -11.80 5.26
N VAL A 275 15.67 -10.63 5.17
CA VAL A 275 14.77 -10.15 6.23
C VAL A 275 13.62 -11.12 6.48
N CYS A 276 12.97 -11.66 5.42
CA CYS A 276 11.92 -12.66 5.57
C CYS A 276 12.37 -13.88 6.38
N MET A 277 13.58 -14.38 6.12
CA MET A 277 14.11 -15.57 6.77
C MET A 277 14.55 -15.30 8.22
N GLU A 278 15.27 -14.22 8.45
CA GLU A 278 15.80 -13.85 9.77
C GLU A 278 14.68 -13.47 10.75
N GLN A 279 13.66 -12.76 10.27
CA GLN A 279 12.53 -12.31 11.08
C GLN A 279 11.34 -13.29 11.08
N GLN A 280 11.51 -14.46 10.45
CA GLN A 280 10.50 -15.51 10.38
C GLN A 280 9.12 -15.01 9.90
N LEU A 281 9.14 -14.13 8.89
CA LEU A 281 7.91 -13.57 8.32
C LEU A 281 7.06 -14.67 7.64
N PRO A 282 5.76 -14.41 7.41
CA PRO A 282 4.90 -15.38 6.76
C PRO A 282 5.48 -15.92 5.46
N PHE A 283 5.57 -17.23 5.33
CA PHE A 283 6.27 -17.94 4.28
C PHE A 283 5.86 -17.53 2.86
N HIS A 284 4.58 -17.19 2.65
CA HIS A 284 4.11 -16.74 1.34
C HIS A 284 4.79 -15.47 0.84
N LEU A 285 5.28 -14.60 1.74
CA LEU A 285 6.05 -13.41 1.37
C LEU A 285 7.40 -13.79 0.75
N ALA A 286 8.10 -14.72 1.38
CA ALA A 286 9.37 -15.22 0.85
C ALA A 286 9.18 -15.86 -0.54
N VAL A 287 8.09 -16.62 -0.75
CA VAL A 287 7.79 -17.22 -2.06
C VAL A 287 7.56 -16.14 -3.12
N ILE A 288 6.78 -15.09 -2.82
CA ILE A 288 6.56 -13.96 -3.75
C ILE A 288 7.88 -13.28 -4.11
N VAL A 289 8.72 -12.99 -3.13
CA VAL A 289 10.01 -12.34 -3.37
C VAL A 289 10.94 -13.23 -4.20
N ARG A 290 10.94 -14.56 -3.96
CA ARG A 290 11.69 -15.53 -4.78
C ARG A 290 11.23 -15.54 -6.23
N VAL A 291 9.92 -15.55 -6.49
CA VAL A 291 9.36 -15.48 -7.84
C VAL A 291 9.79 -14.18 -8.53
N ASN A 292 9.70 -13.05 -7.85
CA ASN A 292 10.10 -11.75 -8.40
C ASN A 292 11.60 -11.70 -8.71
N LYS A 293 12.46 -12.21 -7.80
CA LYS A 293 13.90 -12.31 -8.01
C LYS A 293 14.24 -13.17 -9.22
N ALA A 294 13.70 -14.41 -9.28
CA ALA A 294 13.93 -15.32 -10.40
C ALA A 294 13.46 -14.71 -11.74
N THR A 295 12.35 -13.96 -11.72
CA THR A 295 11.88 -13.24 -12.92
C THR A 295 12.88 -12.16 -13.36
N ALA A 296 13.44 -11.38 -12.43
CA ALA A 296 14.45 -10.37 -12.75
C ALA A 296 15.76 -11.01 -13.27
N GLN A 297 16.18 -12.13 -12.67
CA GLN A 297 17.32 -12.90 -13.15
C GLN A 297 17.10 -13.46 -14.54
N ASN A 298 15.87 -13.90 -14.89
CA ASN A 298 15.54 -14.37 -16.23
C ASN A 298 15.70 -13.25 -17.27
N VAL A 299 15.19 -12.04 -16.98
CA VAL A 299 15.37 -10.88 -17.86
C VAL A 299 16.85 -10.52 -18.01
N LEU A 300 17.63 -10.58 -16.93
CA LEU A 300 19.07 -10.35 -16.97
C LEU A 300 19.77 -11.39 -17.86
N ALA A 301 19.44 -12.69 -17.71
CA ALA A 301 19.98 -13.74 -18.53
C ALA A 301 19.67 -13.56 -20.02
N GLU A 302 18.44 -13.14 -20.35
CA GLU A 302 18.04 -12.82 -21.72
C GLU A 302 18.86 -11.62 -22.28
N LEU A 303 19.00 -10.53 -21.54
CA LEU A 303 19.73 -9.33 -21.98
C LEU A 303 21.23 -9.59 -22.15
N THR A 304 21.83 -10.37 -21.26
CA THR A 304 23.28 -10.69 -21.29
C THR A 304 23.59 -11.93 -22.10
N ASN A 305 22.57 -12.63 -22.61
CA ASN A 305 22.67 -13.92 -23.27
C ASN A 305 23.46 -14.95 -22.44
N ASP A 306 23.17 -15.00 -21.12
CA ASP A 306 23.83 -15.88 -20.15
C ASP A 306 23.06 -17.19 -19.94
N ALA A 307 23.53 -18.29 -20.58
CA ALA A 307 22.89 -19.59 -20.46
C ALA A 307 23.09 -20.24 -19.09
N VAL A 308 24.17 -19.90 -18.36
CA VAL A 308 24.42 -20.45 -17.03
C VAL A 308 23.39 -19.88 -16.06
N LEU A 309 23.22 -18.55 -16.06
CA LEU A 309 22.20 -17.90 -15.25
C LEU A 309 20.79 -18.37 -15.65
N ALA A 310 20.52 -18.58 -16.94
CA ALA A 310 19.23 -19.10 -17.41
C ALA A 310 18.95 -20.53 -16.90
N GLU A 311 19.98 -21.40 -16.81
CA GLU A 311 19.85 -22.75 -16.26
C GLU A 311 19.52 -22.69 -14.77
N GLU A 312 20.22 -21.88 -13.99
CA GLU A 312 19.94 -21.64 -12.55
C GLU A 312 18.51 -21.10 -12.32
N VAL A 313 18.06 -20.19 -13.17
CA VAL A 313 16.70 -19.64 -13.10
C VAL A 313 15.63 -20.67 -13.43
N ALA A 314 15.88 -21.55 -14.44
CA ALA A 314 14.96 -22.61 -14.77
C ALA A 314 14.79 -23.60 -13.61
N ASP A 315 15.89 -23.97 -12.95
CA ASP A 315 15.90 -24.84 -11.77
C ASP A 315 15.18 -24.17 -10.57
N GLU A 316 15.38 -22.85 -10.37
CA GLU A 316 14.69 -22.12 -9.32
C GLU A 316 13.15 -22.10 -9.54
N PHE A 317 12.68 -21.86 -10.76
CA PHE A 317 11.25 -21.94 -11.06
C PHE A 317 10.69 -23.36 -10.92
N GLU A 318 11.46 -24.40 -11.27
CA GLU A 318 11.07 -25.79 -11.04
C GLU A 318 10.91 -26.07 -9.56
N LEU A 319 11.86 -25.67 -8.73
CA LEU A 319 11.81 -25.79 -7.27
C LEU A 319 10.59 -25.05 -6.68
N ILE A 320 10.31 -23.81 -7.15
CA ILE A 320 9.15 -23.05 -6.70
C ILE A 320 7.84 -23.77 -7.02
N LEU A 321 7.71 -24.30 -8.25
CA LEU A 321 6.51 -25.00 -8.70
C LEU A 321 6.30 -26.34 -8.00
N GLU A 322 7.36 -27.06 -7.68
CA GLU A 322 7.29 -28.36 -6.99
C GLU A 322 7.04 -28.21 -5.49
N CYS A 323 7.77 -27.31 -4.85
CA CYS A 323 7.75 -27.20 -3.38
C CYS A 323 6.62 -26.31 -2.85
N PHE A 324 6.16 -25.32 -3.64
CA PHE A 324 5.27 -24.27 -3.14
C PHE A 324 3.97 -24.05 -3.95
N PRO A 325 3.40 -25.06 -4.61
CA PRO A 325 2.22 -24.88 -5.47
C PRO A 325 1.01 -24.32 -4.69
N HIS A 326 0.90 -24.64 -3.40
CA HIS A 326 -0.21 -24.18 -2.54
C HIS A 326 -0.02 -22.77 -1.97
N ALA A 327 1.20 -22.21 -2.03
CA ALA A 327 1.49 -20.84 -1.60
C ALA A 327 1.26 -19.81 -2.72
N LEU A 328 1.07 -20.29 -3.96
CA LEU A 328 0.91 -19.46 -5.14
C LEU A 328 -0.55 -19.43 -5.60
N GLN A 329 -1.00 -18.24 -6.00
CA GLN A 329 -2.25 -18.12 -6.74
C GLN A 329 -2.10 -18.70 -8.16
N PRO A 330 -3.19 -19.16 -8.81
CA PRO A 330 -3.13 -19.78 -10.15
C PRO A 330 -2.42 -18.94 -11.22
N LEU A 331 -2.57 -17.60 -11.16
CA LEU A 331 -1.87 -16.68 -12.08
C LEU A 331 -0.36 -16.66 -11.84
N CYS A 332 0.09 -16.81 -10.59
CA CYS A 332 1.51 -16.90 -10.26
C CYS A 332 2.11 -18.23 -10.73
N VAL A 333 1.37 -19.33 -10.60
CA VAL A 333 1.80 -20.64 -11.12
C VAL A 333 2.02 -20.57 -12.64
N LYS A 334 1.04 -20.02 -13.36
CA LYS A 334 1.16 -19.83 -14.81
C LYS A 334 2.35 -18.94 -15.18
N HIS A 335 2.58 -17.86 -14.44
CA HIS A 335 3.73 -16.98 -14.62
C HIS A 335 5.05 -17.76 -14.43
N CYS A 336 5.19 -18.53 -13.36
CA CYS A 336 6.38 -19.35 -13.11
C CYS A 336 6.64 -20.38 -14.24
N GLU A 337 5.59 -21.05 -14.74
CA GLU A 337 5.69 -21.97 -15.87
C GLU A 337 6.17 -21.27 -17.14
N GLU A 338 5.65 -20.09 -17.44
CA GLU A 338 6.04 -19.30 -18.61
C GLU A 338 7.50 -18.83 -18.50
N GLN A 339 7.92 -18.33 -17.33
CA GLN A 339 9.29 -17.90 -17.08
C GLN A 339 10.28 -19.06 -17.16
N ARG A 340 9.94 -20.24 -16.58
CA ARG A 340 10.76 -21.45 -16.73
C ARG A 340 10.97 -21.85 -18.19
N LYS A 341 9.91 -21.82 -18.99
CA LYS A 341 10.00 -22.15 -20.43
C LYS A 341 10.91 -21.18 -21.19
N LYS A 342 10.85 -19.88 -20.87
CA LYS A 342 11.73 -18.87 -21.47
C LYS A 342 13.21 -19.15 -21.13
N ALA A 343 13.53 -19.38 -19.86
CA ALA A 343 14.87 -19.72 -19.41
C ALA A 343 15.40 -20.99 -20.12
N GLN A 344 14.61 -22.07 -20.16
CA GLN A 344 14.97 -23.30 -20.87
C GLN A 344 15.19 -23.09 -22.37
N SER A 345 14.45 -22.17 -22.99
CA SER A 345 14.60 -21.87 -24.42
C SER A 345 15.95 -21.19 -24.70
N LEU A 346 16.39 -20.29 -23.82
CA LEU A 346 17.70 -19.63 -23.92
C LEU A 346 18.84 -20.66 -23.81
N VAL A 347 18.78 -21.57 -22.83
CA VAL A 347 19.76 -22.65 -22.64
C VAL A 347 19.86 -23.54 -23.89
N ARG A 348 18.73 -23.94 -24.48
CA ARG A 348 18.70 -24.79 -25.70
C ARG A 348 19.26 -24.06 -26.91
N GLY A 349 18.93 -22.75 -27.06
CA GLY A 349 19.42 -21.95 -28.17
C GLY A 349 20.96 -21.85 -28.18
N GLN A 350 21.55 -21.65 -27.01
CA GLN A 350 23.01 -21.59 -26.90
C GLN A 350 23.70 -22.94 -27.11
N LYS A 351 23.15 -24.03 -26.57
CA LYS A 351 23.69 -25.40 -26.82
C LYS A 351 23.69 -25.73 -28.31
N ALA A 352 22.66 -25.35 -29.05
CA ALA A 352 22.60 -25.58 -30.51
C ALA A 352 23.62 -24.74 -31.29
N LEU A 353 24.01 -23.55 -30.79
CA LEU A 353 25.05 -22.71 -31.41
C LEU A 353 26.48 -23.23 -31.10
N SER A 354 26.69 -23.85 -29.95
CA SER A 354 27.99 -24.43 -29.58
C SER A 354 28.29 -25.77 -30.29
N ASP A 355 27.25 -26.46 -30.73
CA ASP A 355 27.36 -27.74 -31.43
C ASP A 355 27.43 -27.59 -32.99
N SER A 356 27.27 -26.36 -33.50
CA SER A 356 27.36 -25.99 -34.93
C SER A 356 28.72 -25.37 -35.27
#